data_86e4f98ea27848e3df5ee48c2242ac50
#
_entry.id   86e4f98ea27848e3df5ee48c2242ac50
#
_cell.length_a   1.000
_cell.length_b   1.000
_cell.length_c   1.000
_cell.angle_alpha   90.00
_cell.angle_beta   90.00
_cell.angle_gamma   90.00
#
_symmetry.space_group_name_H-M   'P 1'
#
loop_
_entity.id
_entity.type
_entity.pdbx_description
1 polymer ?
#
loop_
_entity_poly.entity_id
_entity_poly.type
_entity_poly.pdbx_seq_one_letter_code
_entity_poly.pdbx_strand_id
1 'polypeptide(L)'
;MKFAFWRKVKDSLDRATEGVLTAKDAQKMTDAALEAKTVRLGQMAYESALRFIAEAVARAEYSIRYGFYTCGLIASEIRGDELTVTQAREIESFVYNKLTELGYYVELSYYGPKRMIEISWKKV
;
A
#
# COMPACT_ATOMS: atom_id res chain seq x y z
N MET A 1 -7.40 -17.24 1.38
CA MET A 1 -7.22 -16.30 0.26
C MET A 1 -5.84 -16.34 -0.36
N LYS A 2 -4.77 -16.34 0.41
CA LYS A 2 -3.39 -16.40 -0.11
C LYS A 2 -3.11 -17.69 -0.89
N PHE A 3 -3.65 -18.82 -0.47
CA PHE A 3 -3.42 -20.11 -1.10
C PHE A 3 -4.07 -20.22 -2.49
N ALA A 4 -5.26 -19.65 -2.68
CA ALA A 4 -5.95 -19.67 -3.97
C ALA A 4 -5.19 -18.84 -5.02
N PHE A 5 -4.63 -17.70 -4.63
CA PHE A 5 -3.82 -16.86 -5.51
C PHE A 5 -2.55 -17.60 -5.97
N TRP A 6 -1.79 -18.16 -5.03
CA TRP A 6 -0.55 -18.86 -5.35
C TRP A 6 -0.79 -20.10 -6.20
N ARG A 7 -1.91 -20.80 -5.98
CA ARG A 7 -2.30 -21.96 -6.80
C ARG A 7 -2.56 -21.53 -8.24
N LYS A 8 -3.26 -20.41 -8.46
CA LYS A 8 -3.49 -19.88 -9.80
C LYS A 8 -2.19 -19.47 -10.49
N VAL A 9 -1.28 -18.83 -9.77
CA VAL A 9 0.03 -18.44 -10.29
C VAL A 9 0.83 -19.68 -10.69
N LYS A 10 0.84 -20.71 -9.84
CA LYS A 10 1.55 -21.97 -10.12
C LYS A 10 0.99 -22.66 -11.36
N ASP A 11 -0.33 -22.79 -11.48
CA ASP A 11 -0.98 -23.39 -12.65
C ASP A 11 -0.64 -22.63 -13.93
N SER A 12 -0.58 -21.31 -13.84
CA SER A 12 -0.23 -20.48 -14.99
C SER A 12 1.25 -20.59 -15.35
N LEU A 13 2.14 -20.71 -14.35
CA LEU A 13 3.57 -20.96 -14.58
C LEU A 13 3.80 -22.32 -15.22
N ASP A 14 3.06 -23.35 -14.79
CA ASP A 14 3.12 -24.69 -15.38
C ASP A 14 2.70 -24.65 -16.86
N ARG A 15 1.65 -23.87 -17.18
CA ARG A 15 1.24 -23.65 -18.58
C ARG A 15 2.28 -22.90 -19.39
N ALA A 16 2.98 -21.93 -18.78
CA ALA A 16 4.04 -21.20 -19.45
C ALA A 16 5.20 -22.10 -19.83
N THR A 17 5.61 -23.04 -18.94
CA THR A 17 6.65 -24.04 -19.22
C THR A 17 6.25 -25.03 -20.30
N GLU A 18 4.96 -25.26 -20.49
CA GLU A 18 4.42 -26.10 -21.55
C GLU A 18 4.24 -25.34 -22.87
N GLY A 19 4.59 -24.07 -22.93
CA GLY A 19 4.44 -23.22 -24.11
C GLY A 19 3.01 -22.82 -24.42
N VAL A 20 2.11 -22.85 -23.43
CA VAL A 20 0.66 -22.59 -23.59
C VAL A 20 0.24 -21.24 -23.05
N LEU A 21 1.19 -20.42 -22.57
CA LEU A 21 0.87 -19.10 -22.02
C LEU A 21 0.53 -18.10 -23.13
N THR A 22 -0.74 -17.69 -23.20
CA THR A 22 -1.19 -16.66 -24.13
C THR A 22 -0.97 -15.26 -23.54
N ALA A 23 -0.99 -14.24 -24.40
CA ALA A 23 -0.91 -12.84 -23.93
C ALA A 23 -2.05 -12.50 -22.96
N LYS A 24 -3.25 -13.05 -23.21
CA LYS A 24 -4.41 -12.87 -22.33
C LYS A 24 -4.19 -13.49 -20.95
N ASP A 25 -3.61 -14.69 -20.89
CA ASP A 25 -3.27 -15.35 -19.63
C ASP A 25 -2.17 -14.59 -18.88
N ALA A 26 -1.15 -14.13 -19.59
CA ALA A 26 -0.09 -13.31 -19.02
C ALA A 26 -0.64 -12.02 -18.41
N GLN A 27 -1.57 -11.36 -19.09
CA GLN A 27 -2.22 -10.14 -18.57
C GLN A 27 -3.01 -10.42 -17.30
N LYS A 28 -3.82 -11.49 -17.29
CA LYS A 28 -4.59 -11.86 -16.08
C LYS A 28 -3.69 -12.15 -14.89
N MET A 29 -2.59 -12.85 -15.11
CA MET A 29 -1.61 -13.16 -14.05
C MET A 29 -0.97 -11.89 -13.51
N THR A 30 -0.57 -11.00 -14.41
CA THR A 30 0.06 -9.73 -14.03
C THR A 30 -0.93 -8.87 -13.23
N ASP A 31 -2.16 -8.76 -13.68
CA ASP A 31 -3.21 -8.00 -12.98
C ASP A 31 -3.45 -8.57 -11.57
N ALA A 32 -3.55 -9.89 -11.45
CA ALA A 32 -3.73 -10.53 -10.15
C ALA A 32 -2.53 -10.32 -9.21
N ALA A 33 -1.31 -10.38 -9.75
CA ALA A 33 -0.08 -10.15 -8.99
C ALA A 33 0.00 -8.69 -8.51
N LEU A 34 -0.37 -7.73 -9.36
CA LEU A 34 -0.40 -6.31 -9.02
C LEU A 34 -1.43 -6.03 -7.92
N GLU A 35 -2.62 -6.63 -8.02
CA GLU A 35 -3.66 -6.49 -7.00
C GLU A 35 -3.19 -7.00 -5.64
N ALA A 36 -2.59 -8.20 -5.61
CA ALA A 36 -2.04 -8.78 -4.38
C ALA A 36 -0.92 -7.92 -3.79
N LYS A 37 -0.05 -7.37 -4.62
CA LYS A 37 1.03 -6.46 -4.20
C LYS A 37 0.45 -5.19 -3.60
N THR A 38 -0.57 -4.61 -4.23
CA THR A 38 -1.23 -3.38 -3.76
C THR A 38 -1.87 -3.58 -2.39
N VAL A 39 -2.57 -4.70 -2.17
CA VAL A 39 -3.18 -5.03 -0.88
C VAL A 39 -2.10 -5.17 0.20
N ARG A 40 -1.02 -5.87 -0.09
CA ARG A 40 0.10 -6.05 0.84
C ARG A 40 0.76 -4.71 1.21
N LEU A 41 1.02 -3.88 0.22
CA LEU A 41 1.62 -2.55 0.45
C LEU A 41 0.70 -1.63 1.24
N GLY A 42 -0.61 -1.69 0.97
CA GLY A 42 -1.61 -0.95 1.74
C GLY A 42 -1.60 -1.33 3.21
N GLN A 43 -1.54 -2.62 3.51
CA GLN A 43 -1.47 -3.12 4.88
C GLN A 43 -0.17 -2.70 5.56
N MET A 44 0.96 -2.78 4.87
CA MET A 44 2.26 -2.33 5.38
C MET A 44 2.27 -0.84 5.69
N ALA A 45 1.70 -0.03 4.80
CA ALA A 45 1.59 1.41 4.99
C ALA A 45 0.72 1.75 6.21
N TYR A 46 -0.38 1.04 6.38
CA TYR A 46 -1.27 1.20 7.53
C TYR A 46 -0.55 0.86 8.84
N GLU A 47 0.15 -0.27 8.89
CA GLU A 47 0.92 -0.68 10.07
C GLU A 47 2.03 0.32 10.40
N SER A 48 2.70 0.86 9.39
CA SER A 48 3.71 1.92 9.56
C SER A 48 3.09 3.18 10.16
N ALA A 49 1.92 3.58 9.67
CA ALA A 49 1.20 4.75 10.19
C ALA A 49 0.86 4.56 11.67
N LEU A 50 0.35 3.40 12.05
CA LEU A 50 0.04 3.10 13.46
C LEU A 50 1.29 3.15 14.35
N ARG A 51 2.42 2.69 13.85
CA ARG A 51 3.70 2.75 14.57
C ARG A 51 4.13 4.20 14.79
N PHE A 52 4.06 5.04 13.75
CA PHE A 52 4.39 6.47 13.87
C PHE A 52 3.46 7.19 14.83
N ILE A 53 2.18 6.85 14.83
CA ILE A 53 1.20 7.38 15.78
C ILE A 53 1.59 7.00 17.21
N ALA A 54 1.92 5.73 17.45
CA ALA A 54 2.34 5.25 18.77
C ALA A 54 3.59 5.98 19.27
N GLU A 55 4.57 6.20 18.41
CA GLU A 55 5.78 6.96 18.73
C GLU A 55 5.46 8.42 19.07
N ALA A 56 4.57 9.05 18.32
CA ALA A 56 4.15 10.42 18.58
C ALA A 56 3.37 10.54 19.90
N VAL A 57 2.52 9.56 20.20
CA VAL A 57 1.81 9.50 21.48
C VAL A 57 2.80 9.43 22.64
N ALA A 58 3.85 8.63 22.51
CA ALA A 58 4.91 8.50 23.52
C ALA A 58 5.66 9.82 23.73
N ARG A 59 5.73 10.69 22.70
CA ARG A 59 6.32 12.03 22.78
C ARG A 59 5.32 13.12 23.18
N ALA A 60 4.10 12.76 23.54
CA ALA A 60 3.00 13.67 23.86
C ALA A 60 2.64 14.62 22.70
N GLU A 61 2.74 14.14 21.48
CA GLU A 61 2.33 14.85 20.27
C GLU A 61 0.91 14.44 19.85
N TYR A 62 0.21 15.30 19.13
CA TYR A 62 -1.16 15.08 18.68
C TYR A 62 -1.29 14.85 17.17
N SER A 63 -0.17 14.86 16.46
CA SER A 63 -0.16 14.69 15.02
C SER A 63 1.18 14.17 14.54
N ILE A 64 1.14 13.56 13.36
CA ILE A 64 2.34 13.17 12.62
C ILE A 64 2.22 13.63 11.17
N ARG A 65 3.35 13.87 10.55
CA ARG A 65 3.45 14.24 9.15
C ARG A 65 4.69 13.59 8.56
N TYR A 66 4.51 12.87 7.45
CA TYR A 66 5.65 12.20 6.82
C TYR A 66 5.41 11.96 5.33
N GLY A 67 6.49 11.69 4.60
CA GLY A 67 6.42 11.26 3.22
C GLY A 67 5.85 9.85 3.13
N PHE A 68 4.76 9.68 2.40
CA PHE A 68 4.00 8.43 2.38
C PHE A 68 4.82 7.22 1.93
N TYR A 69 5.65 7.40 0.91
CA TYR A 69 6.44 6.31 0.33
C TYR A 69 7.92 6.37 0.67
N THR A 70 8.34 7.32 1.49
CA THR A 70 9.75 7.52 1.84
C THR A 70 10.09 7.09 3.26
N CYS A 71 9.10 6.71 4.05
CA CYS A 71 9.26 6.35 5.45
C CYS A 71 8.54 5.04 5.77
N GLY A 72 9.00 4.36 6.82
CA GLY A 72 8.34 3.17 7.36
C GLY A 72 8.60 1.90 6.55
N LEU A 73 7.75 0.90 6.78
CA LEU A 73 7.90 -0.43 6.18
C LEU A 73 7.74 -0.42 4.66
N ILE A 74 6.88 0.46 4.14
CA ILE A 74 6.63 0.53 2.71
C ILE A 74 7.85 1.00 1.92
N ALA A 75 8.67 1.88 2.50
CA ALA A 75 9.86 2.40 1.84
C ALA A 75 10.90 1.33 1.55
N SER A 76 10.95 0.24 2.34
CA SER A 76 11.89 -0.85 2.15
C SER A 76 11.46 -1.81 1.03
N GLU A 77 10.19 -1.80 0.63
CA GLU A 77 9.60 -2.74 -0.32
C GLU A 77 9.48 -2.18 -1.73
N ILE A 78 9.43 -0.87 -1.87
CA ILE A 78 9.25 -0.21 -3.16
C ILE A 78 10.21 0.94 -3.35
N ARG A 79 10.60 1.15 -4.61
CA ARG A 79 11.16 2.42 -5.06
C ARG A 79 9.96 3.26 -5.52
N GLY A 80 9.98 4.56 -5.23
CA GLY A 80 8.84 5.44 -5.47
C GLY A 80 8.35 5.50 -6.92
N ASP A 81 9.20 5.14 -7.88
CA ASP A 81 8.90 5.12 -9.31
C ASP A 81 8.31 3.78 -9.80
N GLU A 82 8.23 2.76 -8.94
CA GLU A 82 7.69 1.44 -9.31
C GLU A 82 6.18 1.36 -9.24
N LEU A 83 5.52 2.31 -8.58
CA LEU A 83 4.07 2.32 -8.44
C LEU A 83 3.40 3.09 -9.56
N THR A 84 2.36 2.50 -10.14
CA THR A 84 1.47 3.23 -11.03
C THR A 84 0.61 4.20 -10.21
N VAL A 85 0.06 5.22 -10.87
CA VAL A 85 -0.85 6.18 -10.22
C VAL A 85 -2.05 5.46 -9.60
N THR A 86 -2.59 4.46 -10.28
CA THR A 86 -3.72 3.67 -9.78
C THR A 86 -3.36 2.91 -8.51
N GLN A 87 -2.21 2.24 -8.49
CA GLN A 87 -1.72 1.53 -7.30
C GLN A 87 -1.51 2.47 -6.12
N ALA A 88 -0.89 3.62 -6.37
CA ALA A 88 -0.65 4.63 -5.34
C ALA A 88 -1.97 5.11 -4.73
N ARG A 89 -2.96 5.39 -5.55
CA ARG A 89 -4.29 5.83 -5.09
C ARG A 89 -4.99 4.76 -4.26
N GLU A 90 -4.90 3.50 -4.65
CA GLU A 90 -5.50 2.39 -3.90
C GLU A 90 -4.85 2.21 -2.54
N ILE A 91 -3.53 2.29 -2.45
CA ILE A 91 -2.78 2.22 -1.20
C ILE A 91 -3.18 3.39 -0.28
N GLU A 92 -3.18 4.60 -0.80
CA GLU A 92 -3.53 5.81 -0.04
C GLU A 92 -4.97 5.76 0.45
N SER A 93 -5.91 5.33 -0.39
CA SER A 93 -7.32 5.17 -0.03
C SER A 93 -7.52 4.12 1.07
N PHE A 94 -6.79 3.02 0.99
CA PHE A 94 -6.84 1.97 2.01
C PHE A 94 -6.41 2.52 3.37
N VAL A 95 -5.29 3.21 3.43
CA VAL A 95 -4.76 3.81 4.67
C VAL A 95 -5.72 4.89 5.18
N TYR A 96 -6.17 5.76 4.29
CA TYR A 96 -7.12 6.82 4.62
C TYR A 96 -8.39 6.25 5.27
N ASN A 97 -9.01 5.26 4.63
CA ASN A 97 -10.24 4.66 5.12
C ASN A 97 -10.04 3.95 6.46
N LYS A 98 -8.96 3.21 6.61
CA LYS A 98 -8.65 2.50 7.86
C LYS A 98 -8.45 3.46 9.03
N LEU A 99 -7.71 4.53 8.82
CA LEU A 99 -7.44 5.51 9.88
C LEU A 99 -8.68 6.34 10.20
N THR A 100 -9.46 6.75 9.21
CA THR A 100 -10.70 7.49 9.45
C THR A 100 -11.73 6.66 10.18
N GLU A 101 -11.82 5.36 9.91
CA GLU A 101 -12.68 4.43 10.66
C GLU A 101 -12.31 4.40 12.15
N LEU A 102 -11.02 4.58 12.48
CA LEU A 102 -10.55 4.64 13.86
C LEU A 102 -10.73 6.02 14.51
N GLY A 103 -11.21 7.00 13.78
CA GLY A 103 -11.47 8.35 14.30
C GLY A 103 -10.35 9.36 14.08
N TYR A 104 -9.30 9.00 13.36
CA TYR A 104 -8.22 9.95 13.03
C TYR A 104 -8.64 10.92 11.94
N TYR A 105 -8.07 12.11 11.98
CA TYR A 105 -8.14 13.09 10.89
C TYR A 105 -6.95 12.86 9.98
N VAL A 106 -7.22 12.55 8.72
CA VAL A 106 -6.18 12.22 7.74
C VAL A 106 -6.25 13.20 6.58
N GLU A 107 -5.12 13.79 6.24
CA GLU A 107 -4.99 14.68 5.12
C GLU A 107 -3.84 14.22 4.23
N LEU A 108 -4.13 14.08 2.94
CA LEU A 108 -3.14 13.75 1.92
C LEU A 108 -2.80 15.01 1.15
N SER A 109 -1.53 15.33 1.03
CA SER A 109 -1.07 16.50 0.28
C SER A 109 0.05 16.12 -0.67
N TYR A 110 0.13 16.86 -1.76
CA TYR A 110 1.07 16.61 -2.83
C TYR A 110 1.98 17.83 -2.98
N TYR A 111 3.26 17.66 -2.69
CA TYR A 111 4.27 18.68 -2.89
C TYR A 111 5.23 18.20 -3.97
N GLY A 112 4.95 18.58 -5.24
CA GLY A 112 5.71 18.09 -6.38
C GLY A 112 5.58 16.57 -6.51
N PRO A 113 6.70 15.82 -6.66
CA PRO A 113 6.65 14.37 -6.76
C PRO A 113 6.42 13.67 -5.42
N LYS A 114 6.43 14.41 -4.30
CA LYS A 114 6.30 13.83 -2.96
C LYS A 114 4.84 13.82 -2.51
N ARG A 115 4.40 12.66 -2.08
CA ARG A 115 3.09 12.48 -1.44
C ARG A 115 3.30 12.49 0.05
N MET A 116 2.67 13.46 0.73
CA MET A 116 2.75 13.62 2.18
C MET A 116 1.43 13.21 2.81
N ILE A 117 1.52 12.60 3.98
CA ILE A 117 0.35 12.27 4.79
C ILE A 117 0.48 12.98 6.13
N GLU A 118 -0.62 13.59 6.57
CA GLU A 118 -0.75 14.18 7.89
C GLU A 118 -1.87 13.49 8.62
N ILE A 119 -1.59 12.99 9.81
CA ILE A 119 -2.55 12.29 10.64
C ILE A 119 -2.61 13.01 11.99
N SER A 120 -3.80 13.36 12.43
CA SER A 120 -4.00 14.04 13.71
C SER A 120 -5.15 13.41 14.49
N TRP A 121 -5.11 13.57 15.80
CA TRP A 121 -6.12 13.02 16.70
C TRP A 121 -6.53 13.97 17.80
N LYS A 122 -6.10 15.21 17.71
CA LYS A 122 -6.51 16.24 18.66
C LYS A 122 -7.94 16.66 18.35
N LYS A 123 -8.79 16.61 19.35
CA LYS A 123 -10.13 17.16 19.28
C LYS A 123 -10.04 18.69 19.22
N VAL A 124 -10.60 19.26 18.19
CA VAL A 124 -10.68 20.71 18.04
C VAL A 124 -11.94 21.23 18.74
#